data_46845737f5b403cbab0bc709dc2f883a
#
_entry.id   46845737f5b403cbab0bc709dc2f883a
#
_cell.length_a   1.000
_cell.length_b   1.000
_cell.length_c   1.000
_cell.angle_alpha   90.00
_cell.angle_beta   90.00
_cell.angle_gamma   90.00
#
_symmetry.space_group_name_H-M   'P 1'
#
loop_
_entity.id
_entity.type
_entity.pdbx_description
1 polymer ?
#
loop_
_entity_poly.entity_id
_entity_poly.type
_entity_poly.pdbx_seq_one_letter_code
_entity_poly.pdbx_strand_id
1 'polypeptide(L)'
;MADRQVILLAAGESRRMGVPNKLLLEIGGVPLVTRTAEALAAIPDADVTVVLGHEADEIRAALTGMPVGFTMNDDHATGQMSSVHAGLAAAGKGYCFLIVPADMPRLTTLDCLLLLDAHKQHLKLQPLVLSFQLQEMVIPKR
;
A
#
# COMPACT_ATOMS: atom_id res chain seq x y z
N MET A 1 -12.30 -9.86 -12.18
CA MET A 1 -12.12 -8.57 -11.51
C MET A 1 -12.13 -8.79 -10.00
N ALA A 2 -11.13 -8.32 -9.31
CA ALA A 2 -10.99 -8.57 -7.88
C ALA A 2 -11.96 -7.71 -7.08
N ASP A 3 -12.53 -8.28 -6.03
CA ASP A 3 -13.44 -7.56 -5.14
C ASP A 3 -12.72 -6.60 -4.20
N ARG A 4 -11.44 -6.82 -4.00
CA ARG A 4 -10.59 -6.03 -3.10
C ARG A 4 -9.57 -5.26 -3.92
N GLN A 5 -9.51 -3.97 -3.70
CA GLN A 5 -8.52 -3.10 -4.34
C GLN A 5 -7.54 -2.64 -3.27
N VAL A 6 -6.27 -2.94 -3.46
CA VAL A 6 -5.21 -2.57 -2.54
C VAL A 6 -4.37 -1.48 -3.18
N ILE A 7 -4.20 -0.38 -2.48
CA ILE A 7 -3.43 0.78 -2.94
C ILE A 7 -2.20 0.88 -2.06
N LEU A 8 -1.04 0.63 -2.65
CA LEU A 8 0.24 0.71 -1.95
C LEU A 8 0.87 2.06 -2.23
N LEU A 9 1.03 2.87 -1.19
CA LEU A 9 1.56 4.22 -1.30
C LEU A 9 3.08 4.18 -1.23
N ALA A 10 3.73 4.35 -2.37
CA ALA A 10 5.18 4.29 -2.51
C ALA A 10 5.76 5.55 -3.16
N ALA A 11 5.01 6.66 -3.13
CA ALA A 11 5.39 7.90 -3.81
C ALA A 11 6.11 8.90 -2.89
N GLY A 12 6.15 8.67 -1.58
CA GLY A 12 6.66 9.61 -0.59
C GLY A 12 8.16 9.85 -0.71
N GLU A 13 8.57 11.07 -0.41
CA GLU A 13 9.97 11.44 -0.34
C GLU A 13 10.52 11.21 1.07
N SER A 14 11.71 10.62 1.14
CA SER A 14 12.50 10.64 2.36
C SER A 14 13.21 11.99 2.40
N ARG A 15 12.74 12.90 3.23
CA ARG A 15 13.23 14.29 3.26
C ARG A 15 14.51 14.49 4.06
N ARG A 16 15.10 13.45 4.58
CA ARG A 16 16.35 13.57 5.32
C ARG A 16 17.52 13.62 4.34
N MET A 17 18.27 14.72 4.39
CA MET A 17 19.45 14.88 3.54
C MET A 17 20.44 13.75 3.79
N GLY A 18 20.95 13.15 2.72
CA GLY A 18 21.96 12.11 2.78
C GLY A 18 21.45 10.73 3.16
N VAL A 19 20.15 10.56 3.34
CA VAL A 19 19.56 9.25 3.66
C VAL A 19 18.93 8.66 2.38
N PRO A 20 19.28 7.43 2.00
CA PRO A 20 18.62 6.78 0.88
C PRO A 20 17.12 6.63 1.13
N ASN A 21 16.36 6.45 0.07
CA ASN A 21 14.94 6.16 0.17
C ASN A 21 14.74 4.92 1.04
N LYS A 22 14.08 5.10 2.18
CA LYS A 22 13.90 3.99 3.14
C LYS A 22 13.12 2.82 2.57
N LEU A 23 12.28 3.06 1.55
CA LEU A 23 11.54 1.99 0.89
C LEU A 23 12.44 1.03 0.13
N LEU A 24 13.63 1.47 -0.22
CA LEU A 24 14.64 0.67 -0.92
C LEU A 24 15.65 0.03 0.03
N LEU A 25 15.59 0.36 1.32
CA LEU A 25 16.45 -0.27 2.31
C LEU A 25 16.09 -1.73 2.46
N GLU A 26 17.10 -2.58 2.49
CA GLU A 26 16.92 -4.01 2.56
C GLU A 26 16.83 -4.50 4.01
N ILE A 27 15.87 -5.37 4.25
CA ILE A 27 15.74 -6.11 5.50
C ILE A 27 15.87 -7.59 5.14
N GLY A 28 16.94 -8.20 5.59
CA GLY A 28 17.22 -9.59 5.22
C GLY A 28 17.47 -9.79 3.73
N GLY A 29 18.06 -8.79 3.07
CA GLY A 29 18.38 -8.85 1.65
C GLY A 29 17.22 -8.50 0.72
N VAL A 30 16.08 -8.06 1.26
CA VAL A 30 14.88 -7.71 0.47
C VAL A 30 14.48 -6.27 0.76
N PRO A 31 14.29 -5.43 -0.28
CA PRO A 31 13.84 -4.05 -0.07
C PRO A 31 12.52 -3.99 0.68
N LEU A 32 12.36 -2.98 1.52
CA LEU A 32 11.16 -2.82 2.34
C LEU A 32 9.88 -2.80 1.49
N VAL A 33 9.90 -2.05 0.38
CA VAL A 33 8.74 -1.97 -0.51
C VAL A 33 8.38 -3.34 -1.09
N THR A 34 9.39 -4.16 -1.40
CA THR A 34 9.18 -5.51 -1.92
C THR A 34 8.50 -6.40 -0.89
N ARG A 35 8.95 -6.33 0.36
CA ARG A 35 8.32 -7.09 1.44
C ARG A 35 6.86 -6.72 1.64
N THR A 36 6.58 -5.43 1.65
CA THR A 36 5.20 -4.94 1.81
C THR A 36 4.35 -5.40 0.63
N ALA A 37 4.85 -5.26 -0.58
CA ALA A 37 4.13 -5.68 -1.78
C ALA A 37 3.88 -7.20 -1.81
N GLU A 38 4.83 -8.01 -1.37
CA GLU A 38 4.66 -9.46 -1.27
C GLU A 38 3.52 -9.82 -0.32
N ALA A 39 3.46 -9.18 0.83
CA ALA A 39 2.39 -9.41 1.79
C ALA A 39 1.02 -9.06 1.20
N LEU A 40 0.94 -7.97 0.44
CA LEU A 40 -0.31 -7.52 -0.18
C LEU A 40 -0.70 -8.39 -1.38
N ALA A 41 0.27 -8.82 -2.18
CA ALA A 41 0.02 -9.66 -3.35
C ALA A 41 -0.52 -11.04 -2.96
N ALA A 42 -0.28 -11.48 -1.75
CA ALA A 42 -0.78 -12.75 -1.24
C ALA A 42 -2.24 -12.69 -0.76
N ILE A 43 -2.86 -11.51 -0.75
CA ILE A 43 -4.27 -11.36 -0.35
C ILE A 43 -5.16 -11.95 -1.46
N PRO A 44 -6.04 -12.92 -1.15
CA PRO A 44 -6.94 -13.50 -2.16
C PRO A 44 -7.91 -12.46 -2.72
N ASP A 45 -8.22 -12.57 -3.99
CA ASP A 45 -9.17 -11.70 -4.70
C ASP A 45 -8.84 -10.21 -4.54
N ALA A 46 -7.56 -9.88 -4.61
CA ALA A 46 -7.09 -8.51 -4.48
C ALA A 46 -6.24 -8.11 -5.68
N ASP A 47 -6.51 -6.93 -6.20
CA ASP A 47 -5.63 -6.27 -7.16
C ASP A 47 -4.82 -5.21 -6.41
N VAL A 48 -3.52 -5.21 -6.62
CA VAL A 48 -2.61 -4.26 -5.97
C VAL A 48 -2.17 -3.20 -6.98
N THR A 49 -2.41 -1.95 -6.64
CA THR A 49 -1.93 -0.80 -7.41
C THR A 49 -0.89 -0.05 -6.59
N VAL A 50 0.32 0.09 -7.11
CA VAL A 50 1.40 0.80 -6.47
C VAL A 50 1.43 2.24 -6.98
N VAL A 51 1.36 3.19 -6.07
CA VAL A 51 1.47 4.60 -6.42
C VAL A 51 2.92 5.02 -6.33
N LEU A 52 3.47 5.46 -7.45
CA LEU A 52 4.86 5.87 -7.60
C LEU A 52 4.98 7.40 -7.65
N GLY A 53 6.13 7.90 -7.26
CA GLY A 53 6.44 9.32 -7.30
C GLY A 53 7.94 9.53 -7.23
N HIS A 54 8.45 9.85 -6.04
CA HIS A 54 9.88 10.00 -5.82
C HIS A 54 10.61 8.68 -6.07
N GLU A 55 11.67 8.72 -6.86
CA GLU A 55 12.45 7.55 -7.24
C GLU A 55 11.61 6.41 -7.82
N ALA A 56 10.67 6.76 -8.68
CA ALA A 56 9.71 5.83 -9.25
C ALA A 56 10.37 4.66 -9.97
N ASP A 57 11.44 4.90 -10.72
CA ASP A 57 12.11 3.85 -11.49
C ASP A 57 12.76 2.82 -10.58
N GLU A 58 13.37 3.27 -9.49
CA GLU A 58 14.01 2.40 -8.51
C GLU A 58 12.98 1.56 -7.75
N ILE A 59 11.86 2.15 -7.39
CA ILE A 59 10.76 1.43 -6.73
C ILE A 59 10.17 0.40 -7.70
N ARG A 60 9.93 0.79 -8.95
CA ARG A 60 9.41 -0.12 -9.97
C ARG A 60 10.35 -1.30 -10.18
N ALA A 61 11.66 -1.04 -10.23
CA ALA A 61 12.67 -2.08 -10.39
C ALA A 61 12.65 -3.08 -9.21
N ALA A 62 12.46 -2.57 -8.00
CA ALA A 62 12.38 -3.42 -6.81
C ALA A 62 11.15 -4.34 -6.80
N LEU A 63 10.14 -4.03 -7.60
CA LEU A 63 8.90 -4.78 -7.70
C LEU A 63 8.79 -5.58 -9.02
N THR A 64 9.87 -5.72 -9.75
CA THR A 64 9.90 -6.46 -11.01
C THR A 64 9.43 -7.90 -10.81
N GLY A 65 8.53 -8.35 -11.66
CA GLY A 65 7.99 -9.71 -11.61
C GLY A 65 6.85 -9.94 -10.66
N MET A 66 6.48 -8.91 -9.89
CA MET A 66 5.35 -9.03 -8.96
C MET A 66 4.02 -8.74 -9.67
N PRO A 67 2.93 -9.40 -9.24
CA PRO A 67 1.61 -9.19 -9.85
C PRO A 67 0.95 -7.91 -9.33
N VAL A 68 1.55 -6.76 -9.63
CA VAL A 68 1.06 -5.45 -9.19
C VAL A 68 0.97 -4.51 -10.39
N GLY A 69 0.02 -3.59 -10.35
CA GLY A 69 -0.07 -2.49 -11.29
C GLY A 69 0.61 -1.25 -10.72
N PHE A 70 0.87 -0.27 -11.59
CA PHE A 70 1.53 0.96 -11.19
C PHE A 70 0.76 2.16 -11.68
N THR A 71 0.79 3.23 -10.90
CA THR A 71 0.33 4.55 -11.31
C THR A 71 1.29 5.61 -10.79
N MET A 72 1.42 6.70 -11.54
CA MET A 72 2.27 7.82 -11.14
C MET A 72 1.48 8.89 -10.43
N ASN A 73 2.05 9.43 -9.37
CA ASN A 73 1.57 10.65 -8.75
C ASN A 73 2.59 11.75 -8.99
N ASP A 74 2.32 12.61 -9.97
CA ASP A 74 3.19 13.74 -10.30
C ASP A 74 3.21 14.80 -9.20
N ASP A 75 2.21 14.81 -8.35
CA ASP A 75 2.08 15.74 -7.23
C ASP A 75 2.54 15.15 -5.89
N HIS A 76 3.43 14.14 -5.92
CA HIS A 76 3.85 13.42 -4.73
C HIS A 76 4.43 14.31 -3.62
N ALA A 77 4.97 15.46 -3.99
CA ALA A 77 5.52 16.42 -3.02
C ALA A 77 4.45 17.19 -2.24
N THR A 78 3.18 17.15 -2.67
CA THR A 78 2.09 17.89 -2.03
C THR A 78 1.47 17.17 -0.83
N GLY A 79 1.89 15.94 -0.57
CA GLY A 79 1.44 15.17 0.58
C GLY A 79 0.82 13.83 0.22
N GLN A 80 0.56 13.05 1.24
CA GLN A 80 0.09 11.67 1.09
C GLN A 80 -1.29 11.58 0.44
N MET A 81 -2.16 12.55 0.68
CA MET A 81 -3.51 12.53 0.09
C MET A 81 -3.51 12.57 -1.42
N SER A 82 -2.53 13.25 -2.05
CA SER A 82 -2.42 13.22 -3.51
C SER A 82 -2.15 11.81 -4.03
N SER A 83 -1.36 11.03 -3.30
CA SER A 83 -1.09 9.63 -3.64
C SER A 83 -2.33 8.75 -3.46
N VAL A 84 -3.11 8.98 -2.42
CA VAL A 84 -4.36 8.27 -2.21
C VAL A 84 -5.32 8.51 -3.38
N HIS A 85 -5.45 9.78 -3.79
CA HIS A 85 -6.31 10.14 -4.92
C HIS A 85 -5.83 9.48 -6.21
N ALA A 86 -4.53 9.50 -6.48
CA ALA A 86 -3.96 8.87 -7.68
C ALA A 86 -4.23 7.36 -7.68
N GLY A 87 -4.05 6.71 -6.54
CA GLY A 87 -4.29 5.28 -6.40
C GLY A 87 -5.76 4.92 -6.61
N LEU A 88 -6.66 5.68 -5.99
CA LEU A 88 -8.10 5.45 -6.15
C LEU A 88 -8.56 5.66 -7.59
N ALA A 89 -8.00 6.65 -8.27
CA ALA A 89 -8.34 6.92 -9.67
C ALA A 89 -7.86 5.80 -10.60
N ALA A 90 -6.73 5.17 -10.28
CA ALA A 90 -6.15 4.10 -11.09
C ALA A 90 -6.73 2.73 -10.75
N ALA A 91 -7.25 2.55 -9.55
CA ALA A 91 -7.77 1.27 -9.09
C ALA A 91 -9.04 0.88 -9.85
N GLY A 92 -9.23 -0.42 -10.01
CA GLY A 92 -10.46 -0.93 -10.59
C GLY A 92 -11.64 -0.81 -9.63
N LYS A 93 -12.76 -1.33 -10.05
CA LYS A 93 -13.95 -1.40 -9.19
C LYS A 93 -13.77 -2.49 -8.15
N GLY A 94 -14.28 -2.26 -6.96
CA GLY A 94 -14.23 -3.23 -5.89
C GLY A 94 -15.17 -2.84 -4.76
N TYR A 95 -15.46 -3.79 -3.90
CA TYR A 95 -16.28 -3.54 -2.72
C TYR A 95 -15.47 -2.96 -1.56
N CYS A 96 -14.18 -3.16 -1.59
CA CYS A 96 -13.31 -2.75 -0.51
C CYS A 96 -12.00 -2.18 -1.06
N PHE A 97 -11.57 -1.08 -0.49
CA PHE A 97 -10.30 -0.45 -0.81
C PHE A 97 -9.42 -0.45 0.42
N LEU A 98 -8.27 -1.09 0.33
CA LEU A 98 -7.27 -1.11 1.39
C LEU A 98 -6.12 -0.20 0.98
N ILE A 99 -5.86 0.82 1.78
CA ILE A 99 -4.79 1.79 1.51
C ILE A 99 -3.65 1.54 2.48
N VAL A 100 -2.47 1.26 1.96
CA VAL A 100 -1.31 0.83 2.75
C VAL A 100 -0.10 1.68 2.42
N PRO A 101 0.48 2.36 3.41
CA PRO A 101 1.81 2.96 3.23
C PRO A 101 2.86 1.87 3.04
N ALA A 102 3.84 2.14 2.19
CA ALA A 102 4.86 1.14 1.86
C ALA A 102 5.91 0.94 2.96
N ASP A 103 5.96 1.82 3.95
CA ASP A 103 6.94 1.78 5.04
C ASP A 103 6.46 0.99 6.26
N MET A 104 5.90 -0.18 6.03
CA MET A 104 5.37 -1.03 7.10
C MET A 104 6.09 -2.38 7.13
N PRO A 105 7.29 -2.44 7.71
CA PRO A 105 8.12 -3.65 7.63
C PRO A 105 7.55 -4.87 8.35
N ARG A 106 6.63 -4.67 9.26
CA ARG A 106 6.01 -5.76 10.03
C ARG A 106 4.64 -6.17 9.53
N LEU A 107 4.18 -5.55 8.46
CA LEU A 107 2.88 -5.88 7.90
C LEU A 107 2.91 -7.29 7.33
N THR A 108 1.92 -8.09 7.72
CA THR A 108 1.75 -9.45 7.20
C THR A 108 0.45 -9.57 6.42
N THR A 109 0.36 -10.58 5.58
CA THR A 109 -0.88 -10.90 4.89
C THR A 109 -2.01 -11.18 5.87
N LEU A 110 -1.69 -11.83 6.99
CA LEU A 110 -2.68 -12.12 8.03
C LEU A 110 -3.27 -10.85 8.63
N ASP A 111 -2.43 -9.83 8.89
CA ASP A 111 -2.91 -8.53 9.38
C ASP A 111 -3.94 -7.93 8.43
N CYS A 112 -3.65 -8.00 7.13
CA CYS A 112 -4.55 -7.49 6.11
C CYS A 112 -5.86 -8.27 6.05
N LEU A 113 -5.78 -9.60 6.15
CA LEU A 113 -6.95 -10.46 6.14
C LEU A 113 -7.85 -10.22 7.34
N LEU A 114 -7.26 -10.02 8.52
CA LEU A 114 -8.01 -9.72 9.74
C LEU A 114 -8.74 -8.39 9.60
N LEU A 115 -8.08 -7.38 9.06
CA LEU A 115 -8.71 -6.08 8.84
C LEU A 115 -9.83 -6.15 7.80
N LEU A 116 -9.59 -6.84 6.71
CA LEU A 116 -10.59 -7.01 5.65
C LEU A 116 -11.80 -7.79 6.14
N ASP A 117 -11.58 -8.79 6.97
CA ASP A 117 -12.66 -9.57 7.57
C ASP A 117 -13.49 -8.73 8.53
N ALA A 118 -12.83 -7.95 9.38
CA ALA A 118 -13.51 -7.04 10.29
C ALA A 118 -14.34 -6.02 9.52
N HIS A 119 -13.81 -5.49 8.44
CA HIS A 119 -14.53 -4.55 7.56
C HIS A 119 -15.76 -5.21 6.93
N LYS A 120 -15.61 -6.42 6.45
CA LYS A 120 -16.72 -7.18 5.85
C LYS A 120 -17.88 -7.34 6.81
N GLN A 121 -17.61 -7.50 8.09
CA GLN A 121 -18.63 -7.63 9.12
C GLN A 121 -19.43 -6.33 9.30
N HIS A 122 -18.85 -5.19 8.96
CA HIS A 122 -19.48 -3.88 9.08
C HIS A 122 -20.03 -3.34 7.75
N LEU A 123 -19.84 -4.07 6.65
CA LEU A 123 -20.22 -3.63 5.30
C LEU A 123 -21.70 -3.41 5.08
N LYS A 124 -22.53 -3.87 5.99
CA LYS A 124 -23.98 -3.63 5.92
C LYS A 124 -24.33 -2.16 6.08
N LEU A 125 -23.37 -1.33 6.49
CA LEU A 125 -23.62 0.06 6.83
C LEU A 125 -23.19 1.03 5.73
N GLN A 126 -22.00 0.87 5.16
CA GLN A 126 -21.53 1.69 4.03
C GLN A 126 -20.16 1.21 3.54
N PRO A 127 -19.85 1.44 2.27
CA PRO A 127 -18.49 1.16 1.79
C PRO A 127 -17.51 2.09 2.49
N LEU A 128 -16.44 1.53 2.99
CA LEU A 128 -15.39 2.27 3.68
C LEU A 128 -14.06 2.07 2.99
N VAL A 129 -13.24 3.11 3.03
CA VAL A 129 -11.84 3.02 2.68
C VAL A 129 -11.09 2.65 3.95
N LEU A 130 -10.40 1.52 3.90
CA LEU A 130 -9.55 1.09 5.00
C LEU A 130 -8.15 1.62 4.79
N SER A 131 -7.61 2.29 5.79
CA SER A 131 -6.27 2.83 5.74
C SER A 131 -5.46 2.31 6.90
N PHE A 132 -4.31 1.73 6.59
CA PHE A 132 -3.32 1.42 7.60
C PHE A 132 -2.44 2.63 7.83
N GLN A 133 -2.43 3.11 9.04
CA GLN A 133 -1.44 4.06 9.51
C GLN A 133 -0.67 3.41 10.65
N LEU A 134 0.61 3.72 10.73
CA LEU A 134 1.51 3.11 11.71
C LEU A 134 1.00 3.16 13.15
N GLN A 135 0.23 4.19 13.47
CA GLN A 135 -0.31 4.38 14.81
C GLN A 135 -1.67 3.72 15.01
N GLU A 136 -2.34 3.42 13.92
CA GLU A 136 -3.70 2.88 13.96
C GLU A 136 -3.77 1.39 13.66
N MET A 137 -2.67 0.82 13.21
CA MET A 137 -2.48 -0.62 13.31
C MET A 137 -2.49 -1.05 14.76
N VAL A 138 -2.95 -0.20 15.58
CA VAL A 138 -3.23 -0.58 16.94
C VAL A 138 -4.33 -1.59 16.87
N ILE A 139 -3.95 -2.77 17.20
CA ILE A 139 -4.83 -3.79 17.70
C ILE A 139 -5.95 -3.09 18.46
N PRO A 140 -7.21 -3.38 18.13
CA PRO A 140 -8.31 -2.74 18.83
C PRO A 140 -8.07 -2.85 20.32
N LYS A 141 -8.01 -1.70 20.95
CA LYS A 141 -7.92 -1.67 22.40
C LYS A 141 -9.17 -2.35 22.94
N ARG A 142 -8.91 -3.43 23.57
CA ARG A 142 -9.97 -4.15 24.28
C ARG A 142 -10.27 -3.47 25.59
#